data_076f342cae84490eed894bbcabf53fdc
#
_entry.id   076f342cae84490eed894bbcabf53fdc
#
_cell.length_a   1.000
_cell.length_b   1.000
_cell.length_c   1.000
_cell.angle_alpha   90.00
_cell.angle_beta   90.00
_cell.angle_gamma   90.00
#
_symmetry.space_group_name_H-M   'P 1'
#
loop_
_entity.id
_entity.type
_entity.pdbx_description
1 polymer ?
#
loop_
_entity_poly.entity_id
_entity_poly.type
_entity_poly.pdbx_seq_one_letter_code
_entity_poly.pdbx_strand_id
1 'polypeptide(L)'
;MFNRRSLLTCVLTALIFGLMLGAALYLPNALPVNSDFSALYYTDLALVKRAPIYDLEAVEEIALRATKDAQPGKFFLARFPYPPWYALATFYLGLLPAQAAAALWFELNLAMLFLSVWLLTDGWGGRLRLLAFPAALMFLPTLGTLAVGQYDFPILLGTALTIYAARRKHATFSALGIVLLTFKPHLGALTILAALFWLIAQKNDLGRRTLRLTVLSAISLFAAGFIADPNWIVNYPAMLLAYGSEGNVSACSECVSLPVYLSRALFDGSLARAAALAAILLLICLALFFTRRRTLARSHEILFAATTLGALLVSPYLYNYDFALLLIPFAILVRENNLPQRIFVAFFYALPTIAILAFGRGGGGALIVAALCIAPVLLRDETERNSIDRIKIPTV
;
A
#
# COMPACT_ATOMS: atom_id res chain seq x y z
N MET A 1 10.28 42.56 -5.06
CA MET A 1 10.95 41.99 -3.88
C MET A 1 10.36 40.62 -3.59
N PHE A 2 11.08 39.54 -3.86
CA PHE A 2 10.64 38.20 -3.48
C PHE A 2 10.61 38.11 -1.95
N ASN A 3 9.47 37.75 -1.39
CA ASN A 3 9.31 37.51 0.03
C ASN A 3 10.17 36.26 0.39
N ARG A 4 10.89 36.27 1.50
CA ARG A 4 11.72 35.13 1.98
C ARG A 4 10.96 33.78 1.94
N ARG A 5 9.66 33.80 2.19
CA ARG A 5 8.80 32.59 2.12
C ARG A 5 8.63 32.09 0.69
N SER A 6 8.46 32.97 -0.30
CA SER A 6 8.37 32.58 -1.71
C SER A 6 9.69 32.00 -2.23
N LEU A 7 10.82 32.58 -1.82
CA LEU A 7 12.14 32.07 -2.17
C LEU A 7 12.37 30.66 -1.59
N LEU A 8 12.07 30.45 -0.31
CA LEU A 8 12.19 29.13 0.32
C LEU A 8 11.31 28.09 -0.36
N THR A 9 10.07 28.44 -0.70
CA THR A 9 9.14 27.54 -1.44
C THR A 9 9.72 27.19 -2.81
N CYS A 10 10.24 28.17 -3.56
CA CYS A 10 10.86 27.91 -4.87
C CYS A 10 12.09 27.00 -4.76
N VAL A 11 12.96 27.24 -3.76
CA VAL A 11 14.15 26.42 -3.53
C VAL A 11 13.77 24.99 -3.16
N LEU A 12 12.82 24.80 -2.23
CA LEU A 12 12.34 23.47 -1.86
C LEU A 12 11.69 22.74 -3.04
N THR A 13 10.88 23.45 -3.83
CA THR A 13 10.26 22.86 -5.05
C THR A 13 11.33 22.46 -6.06
N ALA A 14 12.34 23.30 -6.28
CA ALA A 14 13.45 23.00 -7.20
C ALA A 14 14.30 21.81 -6.71
N LEU A 15 14.58 21.73 -5.40
CA LEU A 15 15.28 20.59 -4.79
C LEU A 15 14.51 19.30 -4.93
N ILE A 16 13.20 19.32 -4.63
CA ILE A 16 12.33 18.15 -4.77
C ILE A 16 12.27 17.71 -6.23
N PHE A 17 12.05 18.65 -7.16
CA PHE A 17 12.05 18.36 -8.58
C PHE A 17 13.39 17.79 -9.06
N GLY A 18 14.51 18.35 -8.60
CA GLY A 18 15.86 17.84 -8.91
C GLY A 18 16.09 16.42 -8.37
N LEU A 19 15.65 16.14 -7.14
CA LEU A 19 15.69 14.79 -6.56
C LEU A 19 14.80 13.80 -7.33
N MET A 20 13.58 14.21 -7.69
CA MET A 20 12.66 13.39 -8.50
C MET A 20 13.26 13.12 -9.89
N LEU A 21 13.80 14.12 -10.55
CA LEU A 21 14.45 13.96 -11.85
C LEU A 21 15.68 13.03 -11.74
N GLY A 22 16.51 13.22 -10.74
CA GLY A 22 17.65 12.33 -10.46
C GLY A 22 17.22 10.90 -10.21
N ALA A 23 16.17 10.70 -9.41
CA ALA A 23 15.58 9.38 -9.16
C ALA A 23 15.00 8.78 -10.45
N ALA A 24 14.23 9.55 -11.22
CA ALA A 24 13.66 9.12 -12.49
C ALA A 24 14.72 8.73 -13.54
N LEU A 25 15.88 9.35 -13.51
CA LEU A 25 16.99 9.02 -14.42
C LEU A 25 17.83 7.83 -13.94
N TYR A 26 17.98 7.64 -12.63
CA TYR A 26 18.88 6.63 -12.05
C TYR A 26 18.17 5.32 -11.68
N LEU A 27 17.03 5.39 -10.98
CA LEU A 27 16.33 4.21 -10.47
C LEU A 27 15.88 3.22 -11.57
N PRO A 28 15.34 3.67 -12.72
CA PRO A 28 14.94 2.75 -13.77
C PRO A 28 16.07 1.88 -14.31
N ASN A 29 17.32 2.34 -14.24
CA ASN A 29 18.48 1.55 -14.66
C ASN A 29 18.84 0.44 -13.67
N ALA A 30 18.45 0.57 -12.39
CA ALA A 30 18.68 -0.42 -11.35
C ALA A 30 17.51 -1.40 -11.18
N LEU A 31 16.27 -0.97 -11.50
CA LEU A 31 15.05 -1.74 -11.28
C LEU A 31 14.93 -3.07 -12.05
N PRO A 32 15.41 -3.22 -13.31
CA PRO A 32 15.21 -4.46 -14.08
C PRO A 32 15.92 -5.69 -13.52
N VAL A 33 16.87 -5.52 -12.61
CA VAL A 33 17.68 -6.64 -12.09
C VAL A 33 17.56 -6.69 -10.56
N ASN A 34 17.18 -7.86 -10.03
CA ASN A 34 17.13 -8.11 -8.58
C ASN A 34 16.26 -7.14 -7.76
N SER A 35 15.14 -6.70 -8.33
CA SER A 35 14.15 -5.85 -7.64
C SER A 35 12.75 -6.45 -7.74
N ASP A 36 11.82 -5.96 -6.93
CA ASP A 36 10.42 -6.40 -7.00
C ASP A 36 9.78 -6.08 -8.35
N PHE A 37 10.23 -5.00 -9.02
CA PHE A 37 9.83 -4.69 -10.40
C PHE A 37 10.19 -5.81 -11.36
N SER A 38 11.30 -6.53 -11.15
CA SER A 38 11.71 -7.62 -12.05
C SER A 38 10.67 -8.75 -12.07
N ALA A 39 10.08 -9.08 -10.93
CA ALA A 39 9.02 -10.08 -10.85
C ALA A 39 7.79 -9.68 -11.70
N LEU A 40 7.38 -8.40 -11.65
CA LEU A 40 6.30 -7.87 -12.48
C LEU A 40 6.67 -7.93 -13.97
N TYR A 41 7.80 -7.32 -14.32
CA TYR A 41 8.21 -7.18 -15.71
C TYR A 41 8.35 -8.52 -16.43
N TYR A 42 9.02 -9.51 -15.79
CA TYR A 42 9.21 -10.81 -16.42
C TYR A 42 7.94 -11.65 -16.43
N THR A 43 7.03 -11.46 -15.48
CA THR A 43 5.69 -12.04 -15.54
C THR A 43 4.87 -11.45 -16.71
N ASP A 44 4.93 -10.13 -16.90
CA ASP A 44 4.27 -9.45 -18.02
C ASP A 44 4.88 -9.86 -19.37
N LEU A 45 6.21 -10.03 -19.42
CA LEU A 45 6.90 -10.55 -20.61
C LEU A 45 6.50 -12.01 -20.90
N ALA A 46 6.33 -12.84 -19.86
CA ALA A 46 5.83 -14.22 -20.01
C ALA A 46 4.39 -14.21 -20.54
N LEU A 47 3.54 -13.33 -20.02
CA LEU A 47 2.17 -13.15 -20.51
C LEU A 47 2.15 -12.77 -22.02
N VAL A 48 2.98 -11.81 -22.43
CA VAL A 48 3.14 -11.42 -23.85
C VAL A 48 3.60 -12.59 -24.71
N LYS A 49 4.49 -13.44 -24.18
CA LYS A 49 4.99 -14.66 -24.86
C LYS A 49 4.04 -15.85 -24.74
N ARG A 50 2.87 -15.69 -24.07
CA ARG A 50 1.89 -16.74 -23.82
C ARG A 50 2.45 -17.92 -23.02
N ALA A 51 3.40 -17.66 -22.13
CA ALA A 51 3.96 -18.64 -21.20
C ALA A 51 3.17 -18.63 -19.87
N PRO A 52 3.21 -19.72 -19.09
CA PRO A 52 2.55 -19.80 -17.80
C PRO A 52 3.13 -18.79 -16.81
N ILE A 53 2.31 -17.82 -16.34
CA ILE A 53 2.78 -16.72 -15.49
C ILE A 53 3.06 -17.12 -14.04
N TYR A 54 2.57 -18.25 -13.59
CA TYR A 54 2.78 -18.80 -12.23
C TYR A 54 3.80 -19.92 -12.17
N ASP A 55 4.35 -20.33 -13.32
CA ASP A 55 5.46 -21.26 -13.41
C ASP A 55 6.79 -20.49 -13.32
N LEU A 56 7.46 -20.58 -12.17
CA LEU A 56 8.69 -19.86 -11.92
C LEU A 56 9.80 -20.24 -12.90
N GLU A 57 9.92 -21.52 -13.24
CA GLU A 57 10.96 -22.01 -14.15
C GLU A 57 10.77 -21.44 -15.57
N ALA A 58 9.51 -21.42 -16.06
CA ALA A 58 9.19 -20.84 -17.35
C ALA A 58 9.45 -19.31 -17.39
N VAL A 59 9.10 -18.59 -16.33
CA VAL A 59 9.33 -17.14 -16.22
C VAL A 59 10.83 -16.85 -16.09
N GLU A 60 11.58 -17.64 -15.30
CA GLU A 60 13.03 -17.51 -15.14
C GLU A 60 13.77 -17.76 -16.47
N GLU A 61 13.39 -18.79 -17.22
CA GLU A 61 13.96 -19.05 -18.54
C GLU A 61 13.77 -17.87 -19.49
N ILE A 62 12.58 -17.25 -19.49
CA ILE A 62 12.30 -16.06 -20.29
C ILE A 62 13.16 -14.88 -19.83
N ALA A 63 13.32 -14.70 -18.53
CA ALA A 63 14.13 -13.64 -17.94
C ALA A 63 15.62 -13.80 -18.31
N LEU A 64 16.16 -15.02 -18.19
CA LEU A 64 17.55 -15.33 -18.57
C LEU A 64 17.82 -15.07 -20.05
N ARG A 65 16.87 -15.44 -20.93
CA ARG A 65 16.98 -15.16 -22.38
C ARG A 65 16.90 -13.67 -22.71
N ALA A 66 16.15 -12.90 -21.91
CA ALA A 66 15.99 -11.46 -22.13
C ALA A 66 17.18 -10.66 -21.58
N THR A 67 17.88 -11.17 -20.60
CA THR A 67 18.99 -10.51 -19.91
C THR A 67 20.31 -11.10 -20.41
N LYS A 68 20.96 -10.46 -21.40
CA LYS A 68 22.16 -10.95 -22.09
C LYS A 68 23.32 -11.31 -21.15
N ASP A 69 23.40 -10.73 -19.95
CA ASP A 69 24.48 -10.89 -18.99
C ASP A 69 24.08 -11.69 -17.72
N ALA A 70 22.86 -12.23 -17.67
CA ALA A 70 22.40 -13.00 -16.55
C ALA A 70 23.09 -14.39 -16.54
N GLN A 71 23.89 -14.65 -15.51
CA GLN A 71 24.43 -15.98 -15.26
C GLN A 71 23.42 -16.80 -14.46
N PRO A 72 23.12 -18.05 -14.86
CA PRO A 72 22.33 -18.96 -14.04
C PRO A 72 22.90 -19.03 -12.60
N GLY A 73 22.05 -18.92 -11.59
CA GLY A 73 22.44 -18.95 -10.18
C GLY A 73 22.89 -17.61 -9.59
N LYS A 74 23.08 -16.55 -10.40
CA LYS A 74 23.30 -15.17 -9.91
C LYS A 74 22.09 -14.26 -10.12
N PHE A 75 21.13 -14.71 -10.90
CA PHE A 75 19.88 -14.00 -11.17
C PHE A 75 18.82 -14.53 -10.21
N PHE A 76 18.33 -13.68 -9.34
CA PHE A 76 17.22 -14.01 -8.44
C PHE A 76 15.94 -13.39 -9.00
N LEU A 77 14.98 -14.24 -9.33
CA LEU A 77 13.64 -13.81 -9.70
C LEU A 77 12.66 -14.20 -8.59
N ALA A 78 12.02 -13.20 -7.99
CA ALA A 78 10.93 -13.46 -7.07
C ALA A 78 9.70 -13.96 -7.82
N ARG A 79 8.93 -14.86 -7.20
CA ARG A 79 7.61 -15.25 -7.70
C ARG A 79 6.68 -14.03 -7.75
N PHE A 80 5.73 -14.06 -8.66
CA PHE A 80 4.67 -13.04 -8.76
C PHE A 80 3.44 -13.44 -7.91
N PRO A 81 3.33 -13.00 -6.63
CA PRO A 81 2.30 -13.47 -5.70
C PRO A 81 1.00 -12.66 -5.83
N TYR A 82 0.65 -12.22 -7.03
CA TYR A 82 -0.49 -11.36 -7.27
C TYR A 82 -1.51 -12.02 -8.22
N PRO A 83 -2.78 -11.56 -8.17
CA PRO A 83 -3.83 -12.13 -9.02
C PRO A 83 -3.56 -11.92 -10.52
N PRO A 84 -4.09 -12.79 -11.40
CA PRO A 84 -3.79 -12.75 -12.83
C PRO A 84 -4.28 -11.48 -13.53
N TRP A 85 -5.36 -10.86 -13.01
CA TRP A 85 -5.83 -9.57 -13.55
C TRP A 85 -4.86 -8.42 -13.29
N TYR A 86 -3.94 -8.56 -12.32
CA TYR A 86 -2.91 -7.55 -12.13
C TYR A 86 -1.89 -7.63 -13.27
N ALA A 87 -1.41 -8.81 -13.64
CA ALA A 87 -0.54 -8.99 -14.80
C ALA A 87 -1.23 -8.48 -16.10
N LEU A 88 -2.55 -8.71 -16.25
CA LEU A 88 -3.29 -8.12 -17.37
C LEU A 88 -3.37 -6.59 -17.33
N ALA A 89 -3.43 -5.99 -16.16
CA ALA A 89 -3.45 -4.53 -16.03
C ALA A 89 -2.09 -3.89 -16.35
N THR A 90 -1.01 -4.65 -16.25
CA THR A 90 0.37 -4.19 -16.47
C THR A 90 1.04 -4.80 -17.71
N PHE A 91 0.37 -5.70 -18.44
CA PHE A 91 0.93 -6.49 -19.56
C PHE A 91 1.72 -5.66 -20.60
N TYR A 92 1.33 -4.39 -20.79
CA TYR A 92 1.99 -3.46 -21.70
C TYR A 92 3.46 -3.19 -21.33
N LEU A 93 3.85 -3.41 -20.06
CA LEU A 93 5.25 -3.32 -19.64
C LEU A 93 6.10 -4.40 -20.31
N GLY A 94 5.55 -5.61 -20.48
CA GLY A 94 6.22 -6.71 -21.18
C GLY A 94 6.40 -6.49 -22.70
N LEU A 95 5.73 -5.49 -23.29
CA LEU A 95 5.92 -5.08 -24.68
C LEU A 95 7.12 -4.14 -24.86
N LEU A 96 7.65 -3.59 -23.78
CA LEU A 96 8.73 -2.60 -23.79
C LEU A 96 10.07 -3.23 -23.45
N PRO A 97 11.20 -2.65 -23.88
CA PRO A 97 12.50 -2.97 -23.31
C PRO A 97 12.51 -2.74 -21.81
N ALA A 98 13.21 -3.57 -21.04
CA ALA A 98 13.18 -3.58 -19.56
C ALA A 98 13.40 -2.18 -18.93
N GLN A 99 14.35 -1.41 -19.43
CA GLN A 99 14.62 -0.05 -18.94
C GLN A 99 13.48 0.93 -19.21
N ALA A 100 12.85 0.86 -20.38
CA ALA A 100 11.70 1.69 -20.72
C ALA A 100 10.47 1.30 -19.88
N ALA A 101 10.26 0.01 -19.65
CA ALA A 101 9.23 -0.50 -18.78
C ALA A 101 9.43 -0.03 -17.33
N ALA A 102 10.68 -0.08 -16.82
CA ALA A 102 11.03 0.40 -15.49
C ALA A 102 10.81 1.91 -15.34
N ALA A 103 11.19 2.70 -16.33
CA ALA A 103 10.95 4.15 -16.34
C ALA A 103 9.44 4.45 -16.33
N LEU A 104 8.66 3.80 -17.19
CA LEU A 104 7.21 3.96 -17.24
C LEU A 104 6.56 3.55 -15.91
N TRP A 105 6.99 2.42 -15.33
CA TRP A 105 6.48 1.96 -14.03
C TRP A 105 6.79 2.95 -12.90
N PHE A 106 7.99 3.50 -12.88
CA PHE A 106 8.37 4.54 -11.92
C PHE A 106 7.46 5.78 -12.04
N GLU A 107 7.24 6.29 -13.25
CA GLU A 107 6.36 7.43 -13.50
C GLU A 107 4.90 7.14 -13.12
N LEU A 108 4.40 5.94 -13.41
CA LEU A 108 3.06 5.52 -12.98
C LEU A 108 2.94 5.46 -11.46
N ASN A 109 3.95 4.96 -10.76
CA ASN A 109 4.00 4.96 -9.30
C ASN A 109 3.97 6.39 -8.73
N LEU A 110 4.76 7.32 -9.30
CA LEU A 110 4.71 8.73 -8.91
C LEU A 110 3.34 9.36 -9.17
N ALA A 111 2.73 9.07 -10.32
CA ALA A 111 1.40 9.56 -10.65
C ALA A 111 0.33 9.02 -9.69
N MET A 112 0.39 7.72 -9.35
CA MET A 112 -0.50 7.10 -8.37
C MET A 112 -0.31 7.69 -6.98
N LEU A 113 0.94 7.91 -6.54
CA LEU A 113 1.24 8.59 -5.27
C LEU A 113 0.67 10.01 -5.26
N PHE A 114 0.97 10.81 -6.30
CA PHE A 114 0.47 12.18 -6.42
C PHE A 114 -1.06 12.22 -6.35
N LEU A 115 -1.73 11.39 -7.15
CA LEU A 115 -3.19 11.34 -7.19
C LEU A 115 -3.76 10.88 -5.85
N SER A 116 -3.14 9.91 -5.19
CA SER A 116 -3.57 9.45 -3.85
C SER A 116 -3.52 10.57 -2.83
N VAL A 117 -2.39 11.28 -2.76
CA VAL A 117 -2.22 12.41 -1.84
C VAL A 117 -3.20 13.53 -2.18
N TRP A 118 -3.39 13.83 -3.46
CA TRP A 118 -4.35 14.83 -3.92
C TRP A 118 -5.78 14.53 -3.48
N LEU A 119 -6.21 13.27 -3.58
CA LEU A 119 -7.53 12.80 -3.18
C LEU A 119 -7.70 12.77 -1.65
N LEU A 120 -6.69 12.31 -0.91
CA LEU A 120 -6.72 12.24 0.55
C LEU A 120 -6.76 13.64 1.19
N THR A 121 -6.09 14.60 0.57
CA THR A 121 -6.00 15.98 1.05
C THR A 121 -7.12 16.89 0.51
N ASP A 122 -8.15 16.31 -0.12
CA ASP A 122 -9.33 17.06 -0.54
C ASP A 122 -9.99 17.72 0.68
N GLY A 123 -10.19 19.05 0.57
CA GLY A 123 -10.70 19.89 1.66
C GLY A 123 -9.63 20.44 2.63
N TRP A 124 -8.33 20.15 2.44
CA TRP A 124 -7.27 20.81 3.20
C TRP A 124 -7.05 22.26 2.73
N GLY A 125 -6.55 23.12 3.64
CA GLY A 125 -6.12 24.48 3.26
C GLY A 125 -4.98 24.43 2.24
N GLY A 126 -4.96 25.37 1.27
CA GLY A 126 -4.08 25.31 0.09
C GLY A 126 -2.61 25.11 0.39
N ARG A 127 -2.04 25.80 1.42
CA ARG A 127 -0.63 25.64 1.80
C ARG A 127 -0.30 24.24 2.34
N LEU A 128 -1.16 23.70 3.20
CA LEU A 128 -0.97 22.37 3.77
C LEU A 128 -1.09 21.29 2.69
N ARG A 129 -2.03 21.46 1.77
CA ARG A 129 -2.21 20.57 0.62
C ARG A 129 -0.99 20.54 -0.30
N LEU A 130 -0.36 21.70 -0.56
CA LEU A 130 0.85 21.79 -1.37
C LEU A 130 2.06 21.10 -0.71
N LEU A 131 2.12 21.09 0.62
CA LEU A 131 3.20 20.44 1.37
C LEU A 131 2.97 18.92 1.52
N ALA A 132 1.76 18.44 1.30
CA ALA A 132 1.42 17.03 1.53
C ALA A 132 2.14 16.09 0.55
N PHE A 133 2.30 16.47 -0.72
CA PHE A 133 3.00 15.62 -1.70
C PHE A 133 4.49 15.50 -1.40
N PRO A 134 5.26 16.59 -1.21
CA PRO A 134 6.65 16.48 -0.76
C PRO A 134 6.80 15.67 0.53
N ALA A 135 5.92 15.89 1.50
CA ALA A 135 5.95 15.10 2.73
C ALA A 135 5.69 13.61 2.45
N ALA A 136 4.70 13.26 1.63
CA ALA A 136 4.46 11.88 1.27
C ALA A 136 5.63 11.24 0.51
N LEU A 137 6.27 11.98 -0.39
CA LEU A 137 7.44 11.52 -1.13
C LEU A 137 8.65 11.28 -0.21
N MET A 138 8.87 12.17 0.77
CA MET A 138 9.99 12.07 1.73
C MET A 138 9.77 11.00 2.81
N PHE A 139 8.58 10.40 2.88
CA PHE A 139 8.31 9.33 3.83
C PHE A 139 9.10 8.08 3.42
N LEU A 140 9.97 7.58 4.32
CA LEU A 140 10.92 6.52 3.98
C LEU A 140 10.28 5.27 3.34
N PRO A 141 9.13 4.74 3.82
CA PRO A 141 8.44 3.65 3.14
C PRO A 141 8.05 3.97 1.69
N THR A 142 7.64 5.21 1.41
CA THR A 142 7.33 5.66 0.04
C THR A 142 8.54 5.62 -0.87
N LEU A 143 9.69 6.12 -0.37
CA LEU A 143 10.96 6.04 -1.10
C LEU A 143 11.37 4.58 -1.32
N GLY A 144 11.16 3.70 -0.35
CA GLY A 144 11.37 2.27 -0.48
C GLY A 144 10.53 1.66 -1.60
N THR A 145 9.21 1.96 -1.63
CA THR A 145 8.30 1.51 -2.70
C THR A 145 8.81 1.91 -4.09
N LEU A 146 9.23 3.17 -4.24
CA LEU A 146 9.77 3.69 -5.51
C LEU A 146 11.10 3.02 -5.87
N ALA A 147 12.00 2.85 -4.89
CA ALA A 147 13.34 2.33 -5.11
C ALA A 147 13.36 0.86 -5.57
N VAL A 148 12.40 0.04 -5.12
CA VAL A 148 12.30 -1.37 -5.52
C VAL A 148 11.26 -1.61 -6.61
N GLY A 149 10.51 -0.56 -6.99
CA GLY A 149 9.43 -0.65 -7.97
C GLY A 149 8.23 -1.48 -7.50
N GLN A 150 7.90 -1.38 -6.20
CA GLN A 150 6.84 -2.16 -5.56
C GLN A 150 5.43 -1.68 -5.92
N TYR A 151 4.41 -2.44 -5.53
CA TYR A 151 3.01 -2.35 -5.99
C TYR A 151 2.06 -1.78 -4.92
N ASP A 152 2.54 -0.97 -3.98
CA ASP A 152 1.73 -0.44 -2.88
C ASP A 152 0.87 0.74 -3.30
N PHE A 153 1.31 1.49 -4.32
CA PHE A 153 0.58 2.68 -4.75
C PHE A 153 -0.78 2.41 -5.41
N PRO A 154 -1.02 1.30 -6.14
CA PRO A 154 -2.37 0.90 -6.50
C PRO A 154 -3.29 0.73 -5.29
N ILE A 155 -2.80 0.17 -4.17
CA ILE A 155 -3.58 0.00 -2.93
C ILE A 155 -3.82 1.35 -2.24
N LEU A 156 -2.78 2.19 -2.17
CA LEU A 156 -2.89 3.55 -1.66
C LEU A 156 -3.94 4.35 -2.45
N LEU A 157 -3.85 4.31 -3.79
CA LEU A 157 -4.78 4.97 -4.69
C LEU A 157 -6.19 4.39 -4.57
N GLY A 158 -6.31 3.07 -4.48
CA GLY A 158 -7.59 2.38 -4.31
C GLY A 158 -8.32 2.85 -3.04
N THR A 159 -7.61 2.91 -1.91
CA THR A 159 -8.16 3.41 -0.65
C THR A 159 -8.50 4.90 -0.74
N ALA A 160 -7.61 5.72 -1.30
CA ALA A 160 -7.82 7.16 -1.47
C ALA A 160 -9.03 7.46 -2.37
N LEU A 161 -9.18 6.74 -3.48
CA LEU A 161 -10.34 6.83 -4.37
C LEU A 161 -11.64 6.44 -3.65
N THR A 162 -11.62 5.36 -2.88
CA THR A 162 -12.80 4.91 -2.13
C THR A 162 -13.23 5.95 -1.11
N ILE A 163 -12.28 6.55 -0.35
CA ILE A 163 -12.53 7.62 0.61
C ILE A 163 -13.09 8.87 -0.12
N TYR A 164 -12.41 9.32 -1.17
CA TYR A 164 -12.82 10.50 -1.93
C TYR A 164 -14.20 10.32 -2.57
N ALA A 165 -14.42 9.17 -3.21
CA ALA A 165 -15.68 8.85 -3.86
C ALA A 165 -16.86 8.76 -2.88
N ALA A 166 -16.61 8.26 -1.67
CA ALA A 166 -17.60 8.26 -0.60
C ALA A 166 -17.97 9.71 -0.17
N ARG A 167 -16.98 10.59 -0.02
CA ARG A 167 -17.18 12.03 0.26
C ARG A 167 -17.99 12.72 -0.84
N ARG A 168 -17.64 12.47 -2.10
CA ARG A 168 -18.20 13.13 -3.29
C ARG A 168 -19.39 12.41 -3.90
N LYS A 169 -19.80 11.27 -3.36
CA LYS A 169 -20.90 10.42 -3.83
C LYS A 169 -20.73 9.92 -5.28
N HIS A 170 -19.51 9.54 -5.66
CA HIS A 170 -19.17 9.04 -6.99
C HIS A 170 -19.07 7.50 -7.03
N ALA A 171 -20.14 6.83 -7.50
CA ALA A 171 -20.20 5.35 -7.51
C ALA A 171 -19.08 4.70 -8.33
N THR A 172 -18.79 5.24 -9.52
CA THR A 172 -17.77 4.66 -10.43
C THR A 172 -16.36 4.71 -9.82
N PHE A 173 -15.99 5.85 -9.22
CA PHE A 173 -14.69 5.98 -8.57
C PHE A 173 -14.57 5.12 -7.32
N SER A 174 -15.67 4.92 -6.57
CA SER A 174 -15.68 3.99 -5.45
C SER A 174 -15.46 2.55 -5.91
N ALA A 175 -16.15 2.10 -6.96
CA ALA A 175 -15.95 0.77 -7.52
C ALA A 175 -14.53 0.58 -8.08
N LEU A 176 -13.98 1.58 -8.80
CA LEU A 176 -12.59 1.56 -9.26
C LEU A 176 -11.60 1.46 -8.10
N GLY A 177 -11.82 2.22 -7.02
CA GLY A 177 -11.01 2.12 -5.81
C GLY A 177 -11.00 0.71 -5.24
N ILE A 178 -12.16 0.06 -5.13
CA ILE A 178 -12.28 -1.33 -4.65
C ILE A 178 -11.55 -2.32 -5.59
N VAL A 179 -11.62 -2.09 -6.91
CA VAL A 179 -10.88 -2.92 -7.89
C VAL A 179 -9.38 -2.82 -7.67
N LEU A 180 -8.82 -1.63 -7.50
CA LEU A 180 -7.39 -1.45 -7.24
C LEU A 180 -6.94 -2.17 -5.96
N LEU A 181 -7.79 -2.23 -4.92
CA LEU A 181 -7.48 -2.96 -3.70
C LEU A 181 -7.31 -4.47 -3.91
N THR A 182 -7.84 -5.03 -5.00
CA THR A 182 -7.66 -6.46 -5.33
C THR A 182 -6.27 -6.80 -5.86
N PHE A 183 -5.46 -5.81 -6.24
CA PHE A 183 -4.14 -6.03 -6.83
C PHE A 183 -3.11 -6.58 -5.83
N LYS A 184 -3.25 -6.23 -4.54
CA LYS A 184 -2.42 -6.76 -3.45
C LYS A 184 -3.33 -7.25 -2.32
N PRO A 185 -3.92 -8.48 -2.45
CA PRO A 185 -5.05 -8.93 -1.63
C PRO A 185 -4.78 -8.92 -0.12
N HIS A 186 -3.57 -9.27 0.33
CA HIS A 186 -3.24 -9.29 1.75
C HIS A 186 -3.25 -7.90 2.41
N LEU A 187 -3.10 -6.82 1.63
CA LEU A 187 -3.24 -5.43 2.10
C LEU A 187 -4.63 -4.86 1.83
N GLY A 188 -5.27 -5.26 0.72
CA GLY A 188 -6.56 -4.71 0.30
C GLY A 188 -7.79 -5.39 0.91
N ALA A 189 -7.71 -6.67 1.29
CA ALA A 189 -8.89 -7.47 1.64
C ALA A 189 -9.73 -6.89 2.77
N LEU A 190 -9.13 -6.45 3.88
CA LEU A 190 -9.88 -5.87 4.99
C LEU A 190 -10.60 -4.58 4.58
N THR A 191 -9.95 -3.75 3.77
CA THR A 191 -10.56 -2.51 3.26
C THR A 191 -11.67 -2.80 2.26
N ILE A 192 -11.54 -3.84 1.42
CA ILE A 192 -12.60 -4.31 0.53
C ILE A 192 -13.82 -4.76 1.35
N LEU A 193 -13.62 -5.62 2.34
CA LEU A 193 -14.70 -6.10 3.21
C LEU A 193 -15.41 -4.94 3.92
N ALA A 194 -14.65 -3.98 4.43
CA ALA A 194 -15.19 -2.79 5.06
C ALA A 194 -15.98 -1.92 4.07
N ALA A 195 -15.49 -1.74 2.85
CA ALA A 195 -16.16 -0.99 1.80
C ALA A 195 -17.49 -1.67 1.41
N LEU A 196 -17.49 -2.98 1.22
CA LEU A 196 -18.71 -3.74 0.93
C LEU A 196 -19.73 -3.64 2.08
N PHE A 197 -19.27 -3.81 3.33
CA PHE A 197 -20.12 -3.62 4.51
C PHE A 197 -20.74 -2.23 4.56
N TRP A 198 -19.91 -1.20 4.36
CA TRP A 198 -20.36 0.21 4.35
C TRP A 198 -21.40 0.45 3.24
N LEU A 199 -21.13 -0.03 2.00
CA LEU A 199 -22.04 0.12 0.86
C LEU A 199 -23.41 -0.54 1.10
N ILE A 200 -23.42 -1.75 1.68
CA ILE A 200 -24.65 -2.47 2.04
C ILE A 200 -25.44 -1.69 3.11
N ALA A 201 -24.74 -1.10 4.09
CA ALA A 201 -25.34 -0.33 5.16
C ALA A 201 -25.97 0.99 4.69
N GLN A 202 -25.49 1.57 3.58
CA GLN A 202 -25.97 2.85 3.06
C GLN A 202 -27.45 2.83 2.61
N LYS A 203 -27.98 1.69 2.14
CA LYS A 203 -29.37 1.49 1.69
C LYS A 203 -29.89 2.56 0.70
N ASN A 204 -29.03 3.32 0.06
CA ASN A 204 -29.34 4.41 -0.88
C ASN A 204 -28.91 4.07 -2.31
N ASP A 205 -29.22 4.92 -3.28
CA ASP A 205 -28.88 4.71 -4.70
C ASP A 205 -27.38 4.66 -4.95
N LEU A 206 -26.59 5.44 -4.22
CA LEU A 206 -25.15 5.42 -4.31
C LEU A 206 -24.60 4.02 -3.92
N GLY A 207 -25.04 3.51 -2.77
CA GLY A 207 -24.64 2.18 -2.31
C GLY A 207 -24.99 1.08 -3.30
N ARG A 208 -26.24 1.08 -3.78
CA ARG A 208 -26.73 0.10 -4.78
C ARG A 208 -25.96 0.17 -6.09
N ARG A 209 -25.75 1.38 -6.62
CA ARG A 209 -24.99 1.58 -7.87
C ARG A 209 -23.53 1.17 -7.74
N THR A 210 -22.87 1.58 -6.65
CA THR A 210 -21.48 1.20 -6.40
C THR A 210 -21.36 -0.31 -6.26
N LEU A 211 -22.22 -0.96 -5.49
CA LEU A 211 -22.21 -2.41 -5.32
C LEU A 211 -22.38 -3.15 -6.64
N ARG A 212 -23.33 -2.73 -7.50
CA ARG A 212 -23.51 -3.33 -8.83
C ARG A 212 -22.23 -3.19 -9.68
N LEU A 213 -21.63 -2.01 -9.71
CA LEU A 213 -20.38 -1.79 -10.46
C LEU A 213 -19.24 -2.64 -9.90
N THR A 214 -19.13 -2.76 -8.58
CA THR A 214 -18.11 -3.61 -7.92
C THR A 214 -18.31 -5.08 -8.28
N VAL A 215 -19.55 -5.59 -8.22
CA VAL A 215 -19.86 -6.98 -8.58
C VAL A 215 -19.56 -7.24 -10.07
N LEU A 216 -19.99 -6.34 -10.97
CA LEU A 216 -19.67 -6.46 -12.39
C LEU A 216 -18.16 -6.44 -12.63
N SER A 217 -17.44 -5.55 -11.97
CA SER A 217 -15.97 -5.51 -12.06
C SER A 217 -15.34 -6.80 -11.53
N ALA A 218 -15.82 -7.34 -10.40
CA ALA A 218 -15.31 -8.59 -9.85
C ALA A 218 -15.53 -9.77 -10.81
N ILE A 219 -16.72 -9.87 -11.43
CA ILE A 219 -17.00 -10.88 -12.47
C ILE A 219 -16.07 -10.69 -13.66
N SER A 220 -15.88 -9.43 -14.13
CA SER A 220 -15.00 -9.14 -15.25
C SER A 220 -13.54 -9.50 -14.96
N LEU A 221 -13.04 -9.18 -13.76
CA LEU A 221 -11.68 -9.53 -13.33
C LEU A 221 -11.52 -11.06 -13.21
N PHE A 222 -12.52 -11.74 -12.63
CA PHE A 222 -12.51 -13.19 -12.53
C PHE A 222 -12.44 -13.86 -13.93
N ALA A 223 -13.26 -13.38 -14.86
CA ALA A 223 -13.24 -13.85 -16.25
C ALA A 223 -11.94 -13.48 -16.96
N ALA A 224 -11.41 -12.26 -16.74
CA ALA A 224 -10.15 -11.82 -17.30
C ALA A 224 -8.97 -12.68 -16.82
N GLY A 225 -9.04 -13.24 -15.60
CA GLY A 225 -8.01 -14.15 -15.09
C GLY A 225 -7.74 -15.33 -16.02
N PHE A 226 -8.76 -15.87 -16.71
CA PHE A 226 -8.61 -16.97 -17.68
C PHE A 226 -7.88 -16.55 -18.96
N ILE A 227 -7.80 -15.25 -19.25
CA ILE A 227 -7.01 -14.73 -20.39
C ILE A 227 -5.52 -14.75 -20.02
N ALA A 228 -5.18 -14.44 -18.76
CA ALA A 228 -3.80 -14.45 -18.29
C ALA A 228 -3.27 -15.88 -18.06
N ASP A 229 -4.09 -16.73 -17.47
CA ASP A 229 -3.80 -18.14 -17.23
C ASP A 229 -5.11 -18.94 -17.25
N PRO A 230 -5.35 -19.82 -18.21
CA PRO A 230 -6.57 -20.63 -18.27
C PRO A 230 -6.83 -21.50 -17.01
N ASN A 231 -5.78 -21.82 -16.26
CA ASN A 231 -5.85 -22.64 -15.05
C ASN A 231 -5.61 -21.81 -13.77
N TRP A 232 -5.75 -20.50 -13.80
CA TRP A 232 -5.41 -19.61 -12.71
C TRP A 232 -6.09 -19.95 -11.37
N ILE A 233 -7.28 -20.53 -11.40
CA ILE A 233 -8.02 -20.94 -10.18
C ILE A 233 -7.22 -21.98 -9.38
N VAL A 234 -6.42 -22.79 -10.06
CA VAL A 234 -5.55 -23.81 -9.45
C VAL A 234 -4.12 -23.27 -9.28
N ASN A 235 -3.58 -22.65 -10.33
CA ASN A 235 -2.18 -22.21 -10.37
C ASN A 235 -1.87 -21.08 -9.39
N TYR A 236 -2.78 -20.10 -9.26
CA TYR A 236 -2.56 -18.98 -8.34
C TYR A 236 -2.54 -19.41 -6.87
N PRO A 237 -3.51 -20.17 -6.32
CA PRO A 237 -3.43 -20.69 -4.96
C PRO A 237 -2.21 -21.61 -4.74
N ALA A 238 -1.89 -22.48 -5.70
CA ALA A 238 -0.71 -23.34 -5.62
C ALA A 238 0.59 -22.52 -5.53
N MET A 239 0.71 -21.47 -6.35
CA MET A 239 1.84 -20.54 -6.29
C MET A 239 1.91 -19.81 -4.94
N LEU A 240 0.78 -19.34 -4.36
CA LEU A 240 0.76 -18.71 -3.05
C LEU A 240 1.24 -19.65 -1.93
N LEU A 241 0.86 -20.92 -2.00
CA LEU A 241 1.32 -21.95 -1.04
C LEU A 241 2.83 -22.19 -1.21
N ALA A 242 3.33 -22.32 -2.44
CA ALA A 242 4.76 -22.44 -2.72
C ALA A 242 5.53 -21.21 -2.25
N TYR A 243 5.05 -20.00 -2.54
CA TYR A 243 5.65 -18.74 -2.09
C TYR A 243 5.80 -18.70 -0.56
N GLY A 244 4.79 -19.16 0.18
CA GLY A 244 4.83 -19.23 1.65
C GLY A 244 5.79 -20.30 2.19
N SER A 245 5.97 -21.43 1.48
CA SER A 245 6.75 -22.59 1.95
C SER A 245 8.25 -22.50 1.62
N GLU A 246 8.66 -21.77 0.59
CA GLU A 246 10.04 -21.69 0.11
C GLU A 246 10.98 -20.82 0.97
N GLY A 247 10.67 -20.63 2.25
CA GLY A 247 11.52 -19.87 3.17
C GLY A 247 11.41 -18.33 3.02
N ASN A 248 10.70 -17.85 2.02
CA ASN A 248 10.55 -16.41 1.76
C ASN A 248 9.87 -15.67 2.93
N VAL A 249 9.00 -16.34 3.69
CA VAL A 249 8.30 -15.77 4.85
C VAL A 249 8.98 -16.11 6.16
N SER A 250 9.32 -17.40 6.37
CA SER A 250 9.93 -17.86 7.62
C SER A 250 11.38 -17.40 7.79
N ALA A 251 12.15 -17.35 6.69
CA ALA A 251 13.54 -16.89 6.66
C ALA A 251 13.70 -15.41 6.30
N CYS A 252 12.61 -14.67 6.09
CA CYS A 252 12.66 -13.28 5.68
C CYS A 252 13.28 -12.39 6.76
N SER A 253 14.60 -12.17 6.69
CA SER A 253 15.31 -11.28 7.62
C SER A 253 14.88 -9.83 7.52
N GLU A 254 14.31 -9.44 6.38
CA GLU A 254 13.91 -8.08 6.05
C GLU A 254 12.42 -7.78 6.32
N CYS A 255 11.63 -8.82 6.68
CA CYS A 255 10.21 -8.64 6.96
C CYS A 255 9.98 -7.87 8.25
N VAL A 256 9.12 -6.86 8.14
CA VAL A 256 8.66 -5.98 9.24
C VAL A 256 7.20 -6.30 9.55
N SER A 257 6.88 -7.57 9.70
CA SER A 257 5.52 -8.02 10.00
C SER A 257 5.36 -8.30 11.49
N LEU A 258 4.31 -7.80 12.12
CA LEU A 258 4.04 -8.07 13.54
C LEU A 258 3.91 -9.58 13.82
N PRO A 259 3.18 -10.39 13.01
CA PRO A 259 3.15 -11.84 13.20
C PRO A 259 4.53 -12.49 13.12
N VAL A 260 5.39 -12.06 12.21
CA VAL A 260 6.75 -12.60 12.07
C VAL A 260 7.63 -12.19 13.26
N TYR A 261 7.57 -10.94 13.72
CA TYR A 261 8.31 -10.52 14.92
C TYR A 261 7.89 -11.30 16.16
N LEU A 262 6.57 -11.44 16.39
CA LEU A 262 6.05 -12.22 17.52
C LEU A 262 6.42 -13.71 17.40
N SER A 263 6.36 -14.27 16.20
CA SER A 263 6.76 -15.65 15.96
C SER A 263 8.25 -15.89 16.29
N ARG A 264 9.13 -14.95 15.89
CA ARG A 264 10.56 -15.02 16.22
C ARG A 264 10.83 -14.84 17.71
N ALA A 265 10.16 -13.88 18.34
CA ALA A 265 10.35 -13.59 19.76
C ALA A 265 9.84 -14.71 20.68
N LEU A 266 8.78 -15.41 20.28
CA LEU A 266 8.08 -16.35 21.14
C LEU A 266 8.23 -17.82 20.72
N PHE A 267 8.59 -18.10 19.45
CA PHE A 267 8.39 -19.43 18.85
C PHE A 267 9.36 -19.83 17.74
N ASP A 268 10.60 -19.40 17.76
CA ASP A 268 11.64 -19.80 16.79
C ASP A 268 11.35 -19.50 15.30
N GLY A 269 10.45 -18.57 15.02
CA GLY A 269 10.22 -18.02 13.68
C GLY A 269 9.45 -18.92 12.69
N SER A 270 8.72 -19.94 13.16
CA SER A 270 8.00 -20.85 12.24
C SER A 270 6.87 -20.14 11.49
N LEU A 271 6.74 -20.40 10.16
CA LEU A 271 5.68 -19.85 9.32
C LEU A 271 4.29 -20.18 9.83
N ALA A 272 4.05 -21.44 10.28
CA ALA A 272 2.77 -21.85 10.81
C ALA A 272 2.37 -21.03 12.04
N ARG A 273 3.32 -20.70 12.91
CA ARG A 273 3.11 -19.86 14.09
C ARG A 273 2.89 -18.39 13.71
N ALA A 274 3.59 -17.88 12.72
CA ALA A 274 3.35 -16.54 12.18
C ALA A 274 1.94 -16.44 11.57
N ALA A 275 1.50 -17.45 10.83
CA ALA A 275 0.14 -17.51 10.27
C ALA A 275 -0.93 -17.62 11.38
N ALA A 276 -0.69 -18.41 12.43
CA ALA A 276 -1.59 -18.50 13.58
C ALA A 276 -1.71 -17.16 14.32
N LEU A 277 -0.58 -16.46 14.55
CA LEU A 277 -0.59 -15.13 15.14
C LEU A 277 -1.30 -14.10 14.25
N ALA A 278 -1.12 -14.17 12.93
CA ALA A 278 -1.86 -13.34 11.98
C ALA A 278 -3.37 -13.59 12.07
N ALA A 279 -3.80 -14.86 12.18
CA ALA A 279 -5.21 -15.22 12.37
C ALA A 279 -5.76 -14.69 13.70
N ILE A 280 -5.02 -14.80 14.79
CA ILE A 280 -5.41 -14.25 16.10
C ILE A 280 -5.55 -12.73 16.02
N LEU A 281 -4.57 -12.03 15.45
CA LEU A 281 -4.62 -10.59 15.26
C LEU A 281 -5.81 -10.17 14.38
N LEU A 282 -6.10 -10.95 13.33
CA LEU A 282 -7.28 -10.73 12.49
C LEU A 282 -8.58 -10.86 13.31
N LEU A 283 -8.70 -11.88 14.13
CA LEU A 283 -9.87 -12.06 15.01
C LEU A 283 -10.01 -10.90 16.00
N ILE A 284 -8.91 -10.43 16.57
CA ILE A 284 -8.91 -9.23 17.44
C ILE A 284 -9.36 -7.99 16.66
N CYS A 285 -8.85 -7.77 15.46
CA CYS A 285 -9.26 -6.65 14.60
C CYS A 285 -10.75 -6.73 14.26
N LEU A 286 -11.26 -7.92 13.94
CA LEU A 286 -12.69 -8.14 13.68
C LEU A 286 -13.53 -7.92 14.95
N ALA A 287 -13.11 -8.40 16.11
CA ALA A 287 -13.79 -8.17 17.38
C ALA A 287 -13.86 -6.66 17.70
N LEU A 288 -12.73 -5.93 17.55
CA LEU A 288 -12.70 -4.47 17.71
C LEU A 288 -13.60 -3.77 16.68
N PHE A 289 -13.65 -4.24 15.46
CA PHE A 289 -14.57 -3.73 14.44
C PHE A 289 -16.03 -3.91 14.87
N PHE A 290 -16.42 -5.08 15.33
CA PHE A 290 -17.82 -5.33 15.75
C PHE A 290 -18.19 -4.57 17.02
N THR A 291 -17.28 -4.40 17.99
CA THR A 291 -17.54 -3.60 19.20
C THR A 291 -17.60 -2.10 18.91
N ARG A 292 -16.78 -1.61 17.99
CA ARG A 292 -16.70 -0.18 17.60
C ARG A 292 -17.49 0.15 16.33
N ARG A 293 -18.31 -0.78 15.81
CA ARG A 293 -19.05 -0.64 14.54
C ARG A 293 -19.86 0.64 14.43
N ARG A 294 -20.42 1.16 15.54
CA ARG A 294 -21.22 2.40 15.54
C ARG A 294 -20.34 3.62 15.25
N THR A 295 -19.18 3.70 15.86
CA THR A 295 -18.18 4.77 15.60
C THR A 295 -17.64 4.67 14.18
N LEU A 296 -17.25 3.46 13.75
CA LEU A 296 -16.72 3.20 12.41
C LEU A 296 -17.76 3.44 11.29
N ALA A 297 -19.03 3.14 11.53
CA ALA A 297 -20.11 3.38 10.55
C ALA A 297 -20.45 4.86 10.38
N ARG A 298 -20.13 5.72 11.37
CA ARG A 298 -20.36 7.16 11.28
C ARG A 298 -19.38 7.87 10.34
N SER A 299 -18.13 7.37 10.27
CA SER A 299 -17.10 7.93 9.39
C SER A 299 -16.48 6.83 8.54
N HIS A 300 -16.80 6.83 7.25
CA HIS A 300 -16.18 5.94 6.27
C HIS A 300 -14.65 6.14 6.18
N GLU A 301 -14.16 7.34 6.46
CA GLU A 301 -12.74 7.65 6.43
C GLU A 301 -11.99 6.91 7.55
N ILE A 302 -12.53 6.98 8.77
CA ILE A 302 -11.99 6.24 9.92
C ILE A 302 -12.06 4.74 9.67
N LEU A 303 -13.16 4.26 9.11
CA LEU A 303 -13.34 2.84 8.76
C LEU A 303 -12.23 2.36 7.81
N PHE A 304 -12.01 3.06 6.70
CA PHE A 304 -11.02 2.65 5.70
C PHE A 304 -9.58 2.82 6.20
N ALA A 305 -9.29 3.85 7.00
CA ALA A 305 -7.98 3.98 7.64
C ALA A 305 -7.72 2.89 8.69
N ALA A 306 -8.72 2.56 9.51
CA ALA A 306 -8.62 1.51 10.53
C ALA A 306 -8.41 0.12 9.89
N THR A 307 -9.11 -0.17 8.78
CA THR A 307 -8.93 -1.45 8.08
C THR A 307 -7.60 -1.52 7.34
N THR A 308 -7.08 -0.40 6.84
CA THR A 308 -5.72 -0.34 6.29
C THR A 308 -4.67 -0.60 7.38
N LEU A 309 -4.80 0.02 8.55
CA LEU A 309 -3.93 -0.27 9.71
C LEU A 309 -4.06 -1.74 10.14
N GLY A 310 -5.29 -2.26 10.21
CA GLY A 310 -5.54 -3.66 10.49
C GLY A 310 -4.81 -4.59 9.52
N ALA A 311 -4.87 -4.31 8.22
CA ALA A 311 -4.17 -5.08 7.20
C ALA A 311 -2.64 -5.06 7.42
N LEU A 312 -2.06 -3.90 7.74
CA LEU A 312 -0.64 -3.77 8.06
C LEU A 312 -0.25 -4.54 9.34
N LEU A 313 -1.13 -4.64 10.32
CA LEU A 313 -0.86 -5.34 11.58
C LEU A 313 -1.08 -6.85 11.50
N VAL A 314 -2.03 -7.32 10.67
CA VAL A 314 -2.36 -8.76 10.58
C VAL A 314 -1.66 -9.48 9.43
N SER A 315 -1.09 -8.78 8.47
CA SER A 315 -0.42 -9.44 7.33
C SER A 315 0.67 -10.38 7.81
N PRO A 316 0.72 -11.62 7.28
CA PRO A 316 1.71 -12.62 7.72
C PRO A 316 3.13 -12.23 7.36
N TYR A 317 3.32 -11.37 6.37
CA TYR A 317 4.61 -10.79 6.04
C TYR A 317 4.43 -9.40 5.41
N LEU A 318 5.33 -8.50 5.74
CA LEU A 318 5.41 -7.13 5.21
C LEU A 318 6.86 -6.71 5.12
N TYR A 319 7.13 -5.79 4.23
CA TYR A 319 8.38 -5.08 4.15
C TYR A 319 8.23 -3.61 4.59
N ASN A 320 9.33 -2.92 4.80
CA ASN A 320 9.32 -1.51 5.20
C ASN A 320 8.50 -0.62 4.25
N TYR A 321 8.51 -0.91 2.97
CA TYR A 321 7.81 -0.14 1.95
C TYR A 321 6.28 -0.29 2.00
N ASP A 322 5.72 -1.43 2.45
CA ASP A 322 4.28 -1.63 2.59
C ASP A 322 3.65 -0.60 3.53
N PHE A 323 4.43 -0.08 4.47
CA PHE A 323 4.00 0.96 5.40
C PHE A 323 3.84 2.34 4.75
N ALA A 324 4.07 2.50 3.44
CA ALA A 324 3.62 3.67 2.68
C ALA A 324 2.10 3.91 2.84
N LEU A 325 1.34 2.85 3.11
CA LEU A 325 -0.10 2.95 3.41
C LEU A 325 -0.42 3.71 4.71
N LEU A 326 0.55 3.96 5.61
CA LEU A 326 0.37 4.86 6.76
C LEU A 326 0.06 6.31 6.36
N LEU A 327 0.32 6.70 5.11
CA LEU A 327 -0.11 7.99 4.58
C LEU A 327 -1.62 8.19 4.67
N ILE A 328 -2.43 7.12 4.66
CA ILE A 328 -3.89 7.19 4.78
C ILE A 328 -4.32 7.66 6.16
N PRO A 329 -3.99 6.96 7.28
CA PRO A 329 -4.34 7.44 8.61
C PRO A 329 -3.65 8.76 8.96
N PHE A 330 -2.42 9.02 8.50
CA PHE A 330 -1.77 10.32 8.69
C PHE A 330 -2.59 11.46 8.06
N ALA A 331 -3.04 11.30 6.82
CA ALA A 331 -3.83 12.31 6.14
C ALA A 331 -5.15 12.60 6.88
N ILE A 332 -5.80 11.57 7.41
CA ILE A 332 -7.06 11.74 8.16
C ILE A 332 -6.81 12.46 9.48
N LEU A 333 -5.79 12.08 10.25
CA LEU A 333 -5.47 12.73 11.53
C LEU A 333 -5.02 14.18 11.38
N VAL A 334 -4.22 14.50 10.35
CA VAL A 334 -3.75 15.88 10.10
C VAL A 334 -4.91 16.81 9.70
N ARG A 335 -5.96 16.27 9.06
CA ARG A 335 -7.14 17.05 8.64
C ARG A 335 -7.92 17.65 9.82
N GLU A 336 -7.95 16.99 10.96
CA GLU A 336 -8.71 17.43 12.14
C GLU A 336 -8.22 18.76 12.76
N ASN A 337 -7.14 19.34 12.22
CA ASN A 337 -6.59 20.66 12.53
C ASN A 337 -6.23 20.87 14.02
N ASN A 338 -6.05 19.80 14.77
CA ASN A 338 -5.65 19.80 16.17
C ASN A 338 -4.11 19.75 16.29
N LEU A 339 -3.50 20.73 16.96
CA LEU A 339 -2.04 20.81 17.09
C LEU A 339 -1.41 19.57 17.74
N PRO A 340 -1.93 19.02 18.86
CA PRO A 340 -1.42 17.79 19.45
C PRO A 340 -1.42 16.60 18.49
N GLN A 341 -2.47 16.43 17.69
CA GLN A 341 -2.52 15.34 16.69
C GLN A 341 -1.51 15.54 15.56
N ARG A 342 -1.28 16.78 15.13
CA ARG A 342 -0.27 17.09 14.12
C ARG A 342 1.14 16.80 14.63
N ILE A 343 1.43 17.15 15.88
CA ILE A 343 2.71 16.80 16.52
C ILE A 343 2.85 15.29 16.64
N PHE A 344 1.81 14.59 17.06
CA PHE A 344 1.76 13.13 17.12
C PHE A 344 2.04 12.50 15.76
N VAL A 345 1.35 12.95 14.70
CA VAL A 345 1.59 12.47 13.33
C VAL A 345 3.01 12.77 12.88
N ALA A 346 3.52 13.98 13.12
CA ALA A 346 4.89 14.35 12.75
C ALA A 346 5.93 13.46 13.45
N PHE A 347 5.70 13.12 14.73
CA PHE A 347 6.57 12.22 15.47
C PHE A 347 6.57 10.81 14.84
N PHE A 348 5.40 10.20 14.62
CA PHE A 348 5.32 8.85 14.05
C PHE A 348 5.64 8.78 12.55
N TYR A 349 5.60 9.91 11.86
CA TYR A 349 6.14 10.05 10.51
C TYR A 349 7.68 10.03 10.52
N ALA A 350 8.32 10.74 11.45
CA ALA A 350 9.78 10.85 11.54
C ALA A 350 10.44 9.62 12.20
N LEU A 351 9.78 9.03 13.21
CA LEU A 351 10.32 7.94 14.02
C LEU A 351 10.85 6.76 13.19
N PRO A 352 10.13 6.20 12.21
CA PRO A 352 10.63 5.10 11.41
C PRO A 352 11.88 5.47 10.62
N THR A 353 11.93 6.68 10.07
CA THR A 353 13.10 7.18 9.32
C THR A 353 14.32 7.26 10.23
N ILE A 354 14.17 7.87 11.42
CA ILE A 354 15.24 7.98 12.41
C ILE A 354 15.72 6.60 12.86
N ALA A 355 14.79 5.69 13.16
CA ALA A 355 15.10 4.36 13.62
C ALA A 355 15.84 3.52 12.55
N ILE A 356 15.41 3.60 11.29
CA ILE A 356 16.06 2.89 10.18
C ILE A 356 17.45 3.49 9.90
N LEU A 357 17.61 4.80 9.97
CA LEU A 357 18.92 5.45 9.80
C LEU A 357 19.89 5.09 10.94
N ALA A 358 19.39 4.98 12.19
CA ALA A 358 20.22 4.65 13.35
C ALA A 358 20.55 3.16 13.46
N PHE A 359 19.63 2.28 13.13
CA PHE A 359 19.73 0.84 13.40
C PHE A 359 19.66 -0.02 12.12
N GLY A 360 19.69 0.61 10.94
CA GLY A 360 19.55 -0.07 9.66
C GLY A 360 18.22 -0.83 9.58
N ARG A 361 18.28 -2.05 9.04
CA ARG A 361 17.09 -2.92 8.88
C ARG A 361 16.37 -3.23 10.20
N GLY A 362 17.10 -3.28 11.33
CA GLY A 362 16.52 -3.50 12.66
C GLY A 362 15.58 -2.38 13.12
N GLY A 363 15.73 -1.17 12.56
CA GLY A 363 14.85 -0.03 12.84
C GLY A 363 13.42 -0.16 12.28
N GLY A 364 13.16 -1.14 11.39
CA GLY A 364 11.85 -1.36 10.78
C GLY A 364 10.72 -1.62 11.79
N GLY A 365 11.03 -2.17 12.97
CA GLY A 365 10.06 -2.32 14.05
C GLY A 365 9.37 -1.03 14.48
N ALA A 366 9.99 0.14 14.27
CA ALA A 366 9.38 1.44 14.53
C ALA A 366 8.12 1.70 13.67
N LEU A 367 8.01 1.08 12.49
CA LEU A 367 6.81 1.16 11.64
C LEU A 367 5.62 0.43 12.29
N ILE A 368 5.87 -0.73 12.90
CA ILE A 368 4.84 -1.47 13.65
C ILE A 368 4.41 -0.66 14.87
N VAL A 369 5.36 -0.08 15.60
CA VAL A 369 5.06 0.79 16.75
C VAL A 369 4.22 1.99 16.30
N ALA A 370 4.56 2.62 15.18
CA ALA A 370 3.77 3.71 14.62
C ALA A 370 2.33 3.26 14.31
N ALA A 371 2.15 2.13 13.63
CA ALA A 371 0.82 1.59 13.32
C ALA A 371 0.01 1.28 14.59
N LEU A 372 0.62 0.66 15.61
CA LEU A 372 -0.02 0.35 16.89
C LEU A 372 -0.42 1.60 17.67
N CYS A 373 0.39 2.65 17.68
CA CYS A 373 0.10 3.90 18.38
C CYS A 373 -0.97 4.75 17.64
N ILE A 374 -1.01 4.70 16.32
CA ILE A 374 -1.99 5.44 15.51
C ILE A 374 -3.39 4.85 15.65
N ALA A 375 -3.52 3.53 15.74
CA ALA A 375 -4.80 2.83 15.79
C ALA A 375 -5.74 3.33 16.92
N PRO A 376 -5.32 3.43 18.21
CA PRO A 376 -6.20 3.91 19.27
C PRO A 376 -6.58 5.39 19.11
N VAL A 377 -5.68 6.23 18.59
CA VAL A 377 -5.97 7.65 18.34
C VAL A 377 -7.03 7.80 17.23
N LEU A 378 -6.92 6.99 16.19
CA LEU A 378 -7.89 6.97 15.10
C LEU A 378 -9.27 6.47 15.55
N LEU A 379 -9.32 5.49 16.44
CA LEU A 379 -10.56 4.85 16.92
C LEU A 379 -11.21 5.57 18.11
N ARG A 380 -10.65 6.69 18.57
CA ARG A 380 -11.21 7.47 19.68
C ARG A 380 -12.58 8.03 19.30
N ASP A 381 -13.55 7.94 20.21
CA ASP A 381 -14.91 8.43 19.96
C ASP A 381 -14.93 9.98 19.86
N GLU A 382 -15.76 10.53 18.96
CA GLU A 382 -15.91 11.98 18.80
C GLU A 382 -16.40 12.69 20.08
N THR A 383 -17.15 11.99 20.92
CA THR A 383 -17.58 12.50 22.24
C THR A 383 -16.41 12.69 23.18
N GLU A 384 -15.42 11.80 23.20
CA GLU A 384 -14.18 11.95 23.96
C GLU A 384 -13.26 13.02 23.34
N ARG A 385 -13.23 13.14 22.00
CA ARG A 385 -12.46 14.17 21.29
C ARG A 385 -12.96 15.57 21.66
N ASN A 386 -14.26 15.80 21.66
CA ASN A 386 -14.88 17.08 21.98
C ASN A 386 -14.82 17.44 23.49
N SER A 387 -14.64 16.47 24.39
CA SER A 387 -14.52 16.73 25.83
C SER A 387 -13.16 17.29 26.21
N ILE A 388 -12.08 16.87 25.50
CA ILE A 388 -10.72 17.37 25.73
C ILE A 388 -10.57 18.80 25.18
N ASP A 389 -11.21 19.12 24.05
CA ASP A 389 -11.21 20.48 23.50
C ASP A 389 -12.01 21.48 24.37
N ARG A 390 -12.86 21.01 25.26
CA ARG A 390 -13.61 21.85 26.23
C ARG A 390 -12.84 22.17 27.49
N ILE A 391 -11.72 21.51 27.76
CA ILE A 391 -10.79 21.92 28.81
C ILE A 391 -10.02 23.14 28.25
N LYS A 392 -10.73 24.28 28.11
CA LYS A 392 -10.10 25.57 27.87
C LYS A 392 -9.18 25.85 29.03
N ILE A 393 -7.89 25.94 28.76
CA ILE A 393 -6.92 26.58 29.66
C ILE A 393 -7.52 27.96 29.95
N PRO A 394 -7.78 28.31 31.23
CA PRO A 394 -8.23 29.66 31.53
C PRO A 394 -7.14 30.60 31.03
N THR A 395 -7.51 31.49 30.14
CA THR A 395 -6.66 32.63 29.74
C THR A 395 -6.45 33.49 30.98
N VAL A 396 -5.22 33.43 31.53
CA VAL A 396 -4.73 34.39 32.53
C VAL A 396 -4.36 35.68 31.83
#